data_5258ed0d4c75c1c2a3991ca34fb7dee5
#
_entry.id   5258ed0d4c75c1c2a3991ca34fb7dee5
#
_cell.length_a   1.000
_cell.length_b   1.000
_cell.length_c   1.000
_cell.angle_alpha   90.00
_cell.angle_beta   90.00
_cell.angle_gamma   90.00
#
_symmetry.space_group_name_H-M   'P 1'
#
loop_
_entity.id
_entity.type
_entity.pdbx_description
1 polymer ?
#
loop_
_entity_poly.entity_id
_entity_poly.type
_entity_poly.pdbx_seq_one_letter_code
_entity_poly.pdbx_strand_id
1 'polypeptide(L)'
;MSELAIDPHRTALVAIDLQNAVLRMEPAPHAAAEVVSNNGRISDVLRAKGGLIVWVRVDINQALRLPVDIPMPFEGKHLPSEWMEIAPSAGFQDGDLLITKYHWGAFTGTPLEQQLRAHGIDTIILTGISTNAGVESTLRQGTGLGFAFIVAEDACSGRDADEHRFAFQKIFPRLAKVRSVDEVLKALA
;
A
#
# COMPACT_ATOMS: atom_id res chain seq x y z
N MET A 1 22.96 7.78 9.01
CA MET A 1 21.49 7.61 9.07
C MET A 1 21.17 6.93 10.40
N SER A 2 20.18 7.41 11.17
CA SER A 2 19.77 6.73 12.40
C SER A 2 19.27 5.31 12.03
N GLU A 3 19.62 4.34 12.87
CA GLU A 3 19.15 2.97 12.74
C GLU A 3 17.63 2.94 12.75
N LEU A 4 17.03 2.16 11.86
CA LEU A 4 15.57 2.00 11.81
C LEU A 4 15.17 1.06 12.95
N ALA A 5 14.37 1.55 13.88
CA ALA A 5 13.74 0.73 14.92
C ALA A 5 12.24 0.63 14.63
N ILE A 6 11.70 -0.59 14.64
CA ILE A 6 10.29 -0.88 14.41
C ILE A 6 9.77 -1.68 15.61
N ASP A 7 8.72 -1.15 16.26
CA ASP A 7 7.95 -1.90 17.25
C ASP A 7 6.81 -2.63 16.52
N PRO A 8 6.83 -3.97 16.38
CA PRO A 8 5.80 -4.70 15.66
C PRO A 8 4.38 -4.47 16.20
N HIS A 9 4.23 -4.34 17.54
CA HIS A 9 2.92 -4.18 18.17
C HIS A 9 2.28 -2.80 17.94
N ARG A 10 3.06 -1.84 17.46
CA ARG A 10 2.61 -0.47 17.11
C ARG A 10 2.69 -0.21 15.61
N THR A 11 2.99 -1.24 14.84
CA THR A 11 3.21 -1.12 13.39
C THR A 11 2.20 -1.94 12.61
N ALA A 12 1.63 -1.34 11.57
CA ALA A 12 0.82 -2.04 10.57
C ALA A 12 1.53 -2.07 9.22
N LEU A 13 1.43 -3.18 8.50
CA LEU A 13 1.61 -3.20 7.06
C LEU A 13 0.30 -2.76 6.41
N VAL A 14 0.35 -1.76 5.54
CA VAL A 14 -0.78 -1.34 4.70
C VAL A 14 -0.40 -1.56 3.25
N ALA A 15 -0.95 -2.61 2.66
CA ALA A 15 -0.67 -3.05 1.29
C ALA A 15 -1.75 -2.53 0.33
N ILE A 16 -1.36 -1.66 -0.61
CA ILE A 16 -2.27 -0.94 -1.49
C ILE A 16 -2.47 -1.69 -2.80
N ASP A 17 -3.73 -2.06 -3.06
CA ASP A 17 -4.27 -2.50 -4.35
C ASP A 17 -3.53 -3.70 -4.99
N LEU A 18 -3.00 -4.63 -4.18
CA LEU A 18 -2.46 -5.91 -4.68
C LEU A 18 -3.60 -6.86 -5.06
N GLN A 19 -4.49 -6.39 -5.92
CA GLN A 19 -5.70 -7.06 -6.40
C GLN A 19 -5.57 -7.50 -7.86
N ASN A 20 -6.40 -8.45 -8.27
CA ASN A 20 -6.29 -9.10 -9.58
C ASN A 20 -6.27 -8.12 -10.76
N ALA A 21 -7.07 -7.05 -10.73
CA ALA A 21 -7.08 -6.05 -11.80
C ALA A 21 -5.75 -5.30 -11.92
N VAL A 22 -5.15 -4.95 -10.78
CA VAL A 22 -3.94 -4.12 -10.73
C VAL A 22 -2.70 -4.92 -11.09
N LEU A 23 -2.62 -6.17 -10.63
CA LEU A 23 -1.46 -7.04 -10.94
C LEU A 23 -1.39 -7.47 -12.41
N ARG A 24 -2.48 -7.31 -13.19
CA ARG A 24 -2.49 -7.54 -14.64
C ARG A 24 -1.92 -6.37 -15.45
N MET A 25 -1.80 -5.20 -14.84
CA MET A 25 -1.10 -4.07 -15.46
C MET A 25 0.40 -4.31 -15.29
N GLU A 26 1.19 -4.18 -16.32
CA GLU A 26 2.64 -4.37 -16.25
C GLU A 26 3.29 -3.19 -15.50
N PRO A 27 3.44 -3.25 -14.18
CA PRO A 27 4.00 -2.14 -13.41
C PRO A 27 5.50 -2.01 -13.59
N ALA A 28 6.02 -0.81 -13.42
CA ALA A 28 7.43 -0.46 -13.51
C ALA A 28 7.83 0.46 -12.34
N PRO A 29 9.08 0.39 -11.84
CA PRO A 29 10.21 -0.43 -12.32
C PRO A 29 10.16 -1.89 -11.87
N HIS A 30 9.44 -2.21 -10.78
CA HIS A 30 9.36 -3.55 -10.21
C HIS A 30 8.15 -4.30 -10.80
N ALA A 31 8.39 -5.53 -11.26
CA ALA A 31 7.33 -6.39 -11.77
C ALA A 31 6.31 -6.73 -10.68
N ALA A 32 5.04 -6.96 -11.07
CA ALA A 32 3.97 -7.29 -10.12
C ALA A 32 4.33 -8.48 -9.21
N ALA A 33 4.95 -9.52 -9.76
CA ALA A 33 5.38 -10.70 -8.99
C ALA A 33 6.45 -10.36 -7.94
N GLU A 34 7.36 -9.45 -8.24
CA GLU A 34 8.38 -8.97 -7.31
C GLU A 34 7.75 -8.17 -6.15
N VAL A 35 6.87 -7.22 -6.49
CA VAL A 35 6.14 -6.43 -5.47
C VAL A 35 5.33 -7.35 -4.55
N VAL A 36 4.62 -8.33 -5.10
CA VAL A 36 3.85 -9.31 -4.33
C VAL A 36 4.75 -10.15 -3.43
N SER A 37 5.85 -10.68 -3.96
CA SER A 37 6.83 -11.47 -3.19
C SER A 37 7.41 -10.66 -2.03
N ASN A 38 7.84 -9.43 -2.29
CA ASN A 38 8.42 -8.53 -1.31
C ASN A 38 7.40 -8.12 -0.23
N ASN A 39 6.16 -7.88 -0.62
CA ASN A 39 5.07 -7.62 0.33
C ASN A 39 4.81 -8.85 1.22
N GLY A 40 4.81 -10.06 0.66
CA GLY A 40 4.68 -11.32 1.40
C GLY A 40 5.75 -11.48 2.46
N ARG A 41 7.01 -11.20 2.12
CA ARG A 41 8.15 -11.26 3.07
C ARG A 41 7.94 -10.34 4.29
N ILE A 42 7.44 -9.12 4.07
CA ILE A 42 7.15 -8.18 5.16
C ILE A 42 5.95 -8.68 5.97
N SER A 43 4.85 -9.06 5.31
CA SER A 43 3.63 -9.49 5.99
C SER A 43 3.84 -10.71 6.88
N ASP A 44 4.61 -11.69 6.41
CA ASP A 44 4.88 -12.91 7.17
C ASP A 44 5.69 -12.64 8.45
N VAL A 45 6.75 -11.83 8.34
CA VAL A 45 7.59 -11.48 9.51
C VAL A 45 6.82 -10.59 10.48
N LEU A 46 6.12 -9.57 9.99
CA LEU A 46 5.37 -8.65 10.84
C LEU A 46 4.22 -9.37 11.56
N ARG A 47 3.47 -10.24 10.87
CA ARG A 47 2.40 -11.07 11.43
C ARG A 47 2.93 -12.01 12.51
N ALA A 48 4.04 -12.69 12.26
CA ALA A 48 4.68 -13.58 13.24
C ALA A 48 5.11 -12.86 14.53
N LYS A 49 5.34 -11.56 14.46
CA LYS A 49 5.71 -10.69 15.59
C LYS A 49 4.51 -9.97 16.22
N GLY A 50 3.29 -10.27 15.80
CA GLY A 50 2.06 -9.69 16.34
C GLY A 50 1.72 -8.31 15.79
N GLY A 51 2.33 -7.89 14.70
CA GLY A 51 1.95 -6.66 14.01
C GLY A 51 0.69 -6.82 13.16
N LEU A 52 0.05 -5.71 12.85
CA LEU A 52 -1.21 -5.68 12.11
C LEU A 52 -0.97 -5.73 10.59
N ILE A 53 -1.73 -6.58 9.90
CA ILE A 53 -1.71 -6.63 8.44
C ILE A 53 -3.02 -6.09 7.89
N VAL A 54 -2.93 -5.11 7.00
CA VAL A 54 -4.08 -4.44 6.38
C VAL A 54 -3.92 -4.48 4.87
N TRP A 55 -4.85 -5.15 4.23
CA TRP A 55 -4.99 -5.18 2.78
C TRP A 55 -5.98 -4.12 2.36
N VAL A 56 -5.58 -3.28 1.41
CA VAL A 56 -6.46 -2.26 0.82
C VAL A 56 -6.72 -2.63 -0.62
N ARG A 57 -7.99 -2.62 -1.01
CA ARG A 57 -8.41 -2.79 -2.41
C ARG A 57 -9.28 -1.62 -2.85
N VAL A 58 -9.26 -1.30 -4.13
CA VAL A 58 -10.20 -0.33 -4.70
C VAL A 58 -11.37 -1.08 -5.36
N ASP A 59 -12.60 -0.69 -5.03
CA ASP A 59 -13.76 -1.09 -5.84
C ASP A 59 -13.83 -0.16 -7.07
N ILE A 60 -13.30 -0.64 -8.19
CA ILE A 60 -13.22 0.12 -9.44
C ILE A 60 -14.60 0.47 -9.98
N ASN A 61 -15.61 -0.39 -9.74
CA ASN A 61 -16.97 -0.15 -10.22
C ASN A 61 -17.67 0.99 -9.47
N GLN A 62 -17.31 1.20 -8.21
CA GLN A 62 -17.89 2.22 -7.34
C GLN A 62 -16.93 3.39 -7.06
N ALA A 63 -15.72 3.36 -7.65
CA ALA A 63 -14.74 4.43 -7.45
C ALA A 63 -15.32 5.78 -7.91
N LEU A 64 -15.06 6.81 -7.11
CA LEU A 64 -15.50 8.18 -7.40
C LEU A 64 -14.89 8.65 -8.71
N ARG A 65 -15.74 9.09 -9.61
CA ARG A 65 -15.38 9.63 -10.92
C ARG A 65 -15.67 11.10 -10.96
N LEU A 66 -14.63 11.89 -11.10
CA LEU A 66 -14.71 13.33 -11.27
C LEU A 66 -14.27 13.70 -12.70
N PRO A 67 -14.74 14.82 -13.25
CA PRO A 67 -14.23 15.32 -14.52
C PRO A 67 -12.71 15.58 -14.42
N VAL A 68 -11.94 14.90 -15.26
CA VAL A 68 -10.48 15.00 -15.31
C VAL A 68 -9.99 14.92 -16.74
N ASP A 69 -8.78 15.44 -17.02
CA ASP A 69 -8.20 15.41 -18.37
C ASP A 69 -7.85 13.98 -18.83
N ILE A 70 -7.40 13.14 -17.89
CA ILE A 70 -7.03 11.75 -18.15
C ILE A 70 -7.90 10.85 -17.28
N PRO A 71 -8.96 10.26 -17.82
CA PRO A 71 -9.85 9.39 -17.06
C PRO A 71 -9.16 8.08 -16.66
N MET A 72 -9.67 7.46 -15.59
CA MET A 72 -9.18 6.16 -15.15
C MET A 72 -9.41 5.08 -16.23
N PRO A 73 -8.51 4.10 -16.35
CA PRO A 73 -8.76 2.92 -17.17
C PRO A 73 -10.10 2.27 -16.80
N PHE A 74 -10.77 1.71 -17.78
CA PHE A 74 -12.08 1.03 -17.62
C PHE A 74 -13.26 1.97 -17.33
N GLU A 75 -13.13 3.29 -17.53
CA GLU A 75 -14.26 4.21 -17.42
C GLU A 75 -15.42 3.74 -18.32
N GLY A 76 -16.63 3.75 -17.76
CA GLY A 76 -17.83 3.30 -18.45
C GLY A 76 -17.97 1.76 -18.61
N LYS A 77 -17.03 0.96 -18.11
CA LYS A 77 -17.10 -0.50 -18.09
C LYS A 77 -17.42 -1.02 -16.69
N HIS A 78 -18.29 -2.03 -16.61
CA HIS A 78 -18.46 -2.78 -15.37
C HIS A 78 -17.52 -3.98 -15.38
N LEU A 79 -16.66 -4.06 -14.38
CA LEU A 79 -15.66 -5.14 -14.26
C LEU A 79 -16.21 -6.28 -13.41
N PRO A 80 -15.83 -7.54 -13.71
CA PRO A 80 -16.14 -8.69 -12.87
C PRO A 80 -15.66 -8.51 -11.42
N SER A 81 -16.43 -8.99 -10.44
CA SER A 81 -16.13 -8.81 -9.02
C SER A 81 -14.76 -9.38 -8.61
N GLU A 82 -14.35 -10.48 -9.21
CA GLU A 82 -13.07 -11.13 -8.98
C GLU A 82 -11.85 -10.22 -9.31
N TRP A 83 -12.05 -9.18 -10.13
CA TRP A 83 -10.99 -8.21 -10.42
C TRP A 83 -10.68 -7.30 -9.24
N MET A 84 -11.64 -7.10 -8.34
CA MET A 84 -11.48 -6.32 -7.11
C MET A 84 -10.95 -7.15 -5.93
N GLU A 85 -10.85 -8.47 -6.07
CA GLU A 85 -10.32 -9.33 -5.01
C GLU A 85 -8.79 -9.19 -4.88
N ILE A 86 -8.30 -9.25 -3.63
CA ILE A 86 -6.86 -9.37 -3.37
C ILE A 86 -6.37 -10.63 -4.09
N ALA A 87 -5.30 -10.50 -4.84
CA ALA A 87 -4.76 -11.62 -5.60
C ALA A 87 -4.34 -12.76 -4.65
N PRO A 88 -4.67 -14.02 -4.94
CA PRO A 88 -4.29 -15.15 -4.08
C PRO A 88 -2.79 -15.22 -3.79
N SER A 89 -1.97 -14.79 -4.76
CA SER A 89 -0.50 -14.73 -4.60
C SER A 89 -0.03 -13.67 -3.63
N ALA A 90 -0.85 -12.68 -3.26
CA ALA A 90 -0.47 -11.61 -2.36
C ALA A 90 -0.38 -12.07 -0.89
N GLY A 91 -1.02 -13.19 -0.52
CA GLY A 91 -0.85 -13.79 0.81
C GLY A 91 -1.79 -13.23 1.88
N PHE A 92 -2.99 -12.76 1.48
CA PHE A 92 -4.07 -12.45 2.43
C PHE A 92 -4.42 -13.70 3.25
N GLN A 93 -4.57 -13.55 4.56
CA GLN A 93 -4.88 -14.64 5.49
C GLN A 93 -6.06 -14.27 6.38
N ASP A 94 -6.71 -15.30 6.93
CA ASP A 94 -7.74 -15.12 7.95
C ASP A 94 -7.15 -14.38 9.17
N GLY A 95 -7.84 -13.33 9.61
CA GLY A 95 -7.37 -12.46 10.68
C GLY A 95 -6.71 -11.16 10.21
N ASP A 96 -6.30 -11.07 8.95
CA ASP A 96 -5.86 -9.81 8.36
C ASP A 96 -7.07 -8.87 8.13
N LEU A 97 -6.85 -7.57 8.20
CA LEU A 97 -7.90 -6.60 7.89
C LEU A 97 -7.99 -6.38 6.37
N LEU A 98 -9.23 -6.27 5.88
CA LEU A 98 -9.52 -5.89 4.50
C LEU A 98 -10.28 -4.57 4.48
N ILE A 99 -9.71 -3.58 3.80
CA ILE A 99 -10.30 -2.25 3.60
C ILE A 99 -10.65 -2.08 2.12
N THR A 100 -11.89 -1.75 1.82
CA THR A 100 -12.31 -1.38 0.46
C THR A 100 -12.41 0.15 0.38
N LYS A 101 -11.71 0.74 -0.58
CA LYS A 101 -11.73 2.18 -0.86
C LYS A 101 -12.40 2.48 -2.19
N TYR A 102 -12.83 3.74 -2.32
CA TYR A 102 -13.51 4.29 -3.50
C TYR A 102 -12.80 5.52 -4.05
N HIS A 103 -11.63 5.83 -3.49
CA HIS A 103 -10.78 6.98 -3.82
C HIS A 103 -9.33 6.52 -3.99
N TRP A 104 -8.45 7.41 -4.38
CA TRP A 104 -7.03 7.09 -4.52
C TRP A 104 -6.40 6.72 -3.18
N GLY A 105 -6.61 7.55 -2.15
CA GLY A 105 -6.06 7.30 -0.81
C GLY A 105 -6.95 6.39 0.02
N ALA A 106 -6.32 5.61 0.89
CA ALA A 106 -6.99 4.58 1.68
C ALA A 106 -7.74 5.10 2.90
N PHE A 107 -7.50 6.34 3.33
CA PHE A 107 -8.16 6.90 4.52
C PHE A 107 -9.51 7.56 4.21
N THR A 108 -9.69 8.10 3.00
CA THR A 108 -10.90 8.84 2.65
C THR A 108 -12.11 7.92 2.56
N GLY A 109 -13.10 8.15 3.43
CA GLY A 109 -14.38 7.43 3.42
C GLY A 109 -14.27 5.94 3.78
N THR A 110 -13.20 5.53 4.46
CA THR A 110 -12.98 4.15 4.91
C THR A 110 -12.78 4.10 6.43
N PRO A 111 -12.92 2.93 7.05
CA PRO A 111 -12.65 2.77 8.48
C PRO A 111 -11.16 2.63 8.82
N LEU A 112 -10.22 2.83 7.87
CA LEU A 112 -8.80 2.54 8.07
C LEU A 112 -8.21 3.25 9.29
N GLU A 113 -8.42 4.57 9.44
CA GLU A 113 -7.92 5.31 10.61
C GLU A 113 -8.44 4.73 11.91
N GLN A 114 -9.75 4.50 11.99
CA GLN A 114 -10.39 3.94 13.18
C GLN A 114 -9.80 2.58 13.56
N GLN A 115 -9.60 1.71 12.56
CA GLN A 115 -9.01 0.38 12.77
C GLN A 115 -7.57 0.48 13.27
N LEU A 116 -6.75 1.32 12.65
CA LEU A 116 -5.35 1.52 13.09
C LEU A 116 -5.29 2.04 14.52
N ARG A 117 -6.10 3.05 14.87
CA ARG A 117 -6.17 3.60 16.23
C ARG A 117 -6.64 2.56 17.26
N ALA A 118 -7.68 1.79 16.93
CA ALA A 118 -8.19 0.74 17.81
C ALA A 118 -7.16 -0.35 18.15
N HIS A 119 -6.21 -0.61 17.23
CA HIS A 119 -5.11 -1.55 17.44
C HIS A 119 -3.84 -0.88 18.01
N GLY A 120 -3.89 0.40 18.40
CA GLY A 120 -2.73 1.11 18.97
C GLY A 120 -1.62 1.40 17.98
N ILE A 121 -1.90 1.39 16.67
CA ILE A 121 -0.91 1.61 15.62
C ILE A 121 -0.59 3.10 15.50
N ASP A 122 0.69 3.42 15.42
CA ASP A 122 1.21 4.76 15.13
C ASP A 122 2.18 4.78 13.94
N THR A 123 2.67 3.62 13.53
CA THR A 123 3.63 3.46 12.44
C THR A 123 3.04 2.56 11.35
N ILE A 124 3.21 2.97 10.10
CA ILE A 124 2.71 2.24 8.93
C ILE A 124 3.88 1.90 8.02
N ILE A 125 4.06 0.61 7.73
CA ILE A 125 4.85 0.16 6.59
C ILE A 125 3.91 0.17 5.39
N LEU A 126 4.20 1.00 4.40
CA LEU A 126 3.35 1.21 3.22
C LEU A 126 3.98 0.58 1.99
N THR A 127 3.18 -0.20 1.27
CA THR A 127 3.57 -0.93 0.06
C THR A 127 2.47 -0.90 -0.99
N GLY A 128 2.73 -1.38 -2.19
CA GLY A 128 1.69 -1.66 -3.20
C GLY A 128 1.82 -0.90 -4.52
N ILE A 129 0.74 -0.88 -5.29
CA ILE A 129 0.63 -0.34 -6.66
C ILE A 129 -0.63 0.54 -6.78
N SER A 130 -0.57 1.78 -7.34
CA SER A 130 0.60 2.42 -7.94
C SER A 130 1.22 3.45 -7.01
N THR A 131 2.53 3.59 -7.12
CA THR A 131 3.37 4.48 -6.31
C THR A 131 2.84 5.91 -6.24
N ASN A 132 2.65 6.55 -7.38
CA ASN A 132 2.23 7.95 -7.49
C ASN A 132 0.70 8.16 -7.46
N ALA A 133 -0.05 7.11 -7.18
CA ALA A 133 -1.51 7.16 -7.06
C ALA A 133 -1.95 6.71 -5.65
N GLY A 134 -2.37 5.46 -5.48
CA GLY A 134 -2.88 4.94 -4.21
C GLY A 134 -1.87 5.00 -3.06
N VAL A 135 -0.60 4.67 -3.32
CA VAL A 135 0.46 4.70 -2.30
C VAL A 135 0.73 6.14 -1.84
N GLU A 136 1.03 7.06 -2.76
CA GLU A 136 1.29 8.46 -2.43
C GLU A 136 0.09 9.15 -1.77
N SER A 137 -1.11 8.93 -2.28
CA SER A 137 -2.32 9.51 -1.70
C SER A 137 -2.55 9.04 -0.26
N THR A 138 -2.35 7.75 0.00
CA THR A 138 -2.45 7.18 1.35
C THR A 138 -1.38 7.74 2.29
N LEU A 139 -0.13 7.86 1.81
CA LEU A 139 0.97 8.46 2.56
C LEU A 139 0.64 9.90 2.98
N ARG A 140 0.21 10.74 2.04
CA ARG A 140 -0.12 12.14 2.31
C ARG A 140 -1.27 12.29 3.30
N GLN A 141 -2.33 11.49 3.15
CA GLN A 141 -3.46 11.50 4.07
C GLN A 141 -3.03 11.07 5.47
N GLY A 142 -2.33 9.94 5.59
CA GLY A 142 -1.94 9.38 6.88
C GLY A 142 -0.92 10.23 7.63
N THR A 143 0.01 10.91 6.94
CA THR A 143 0.90 11.89 7.59
C THR A 143 0.12 13.08 8.12
N GLY A 144 -0.92 13.54 7.42
CA GLY A 144 -1.83 14.58 7.89
C GLY A 144 -2.63 14.17 9.15
N LEU A 145 -2.85 12.87 9.34
CA LEU A 145 -3.49 12.28 10.51
C LEU A 145 -2.49 11.95 11.65
N GLY A 146 -1.19 12.18 11.45
CA GLY A 146 -0.15 12.00 12.48
C GLY A 146 0.42 10.58 12.55
N PHE A 147 0.22 9.72 11.54
CA PHE A 147 0.92 8.44 11.45
C PHE A 147 2.35 8.62 10.94
N ALA A 148 3.28 7.87 11.52
CA ALA A 148 4.63 7.72 10.99
C ALA A 148 4.64 6.68 9.85
N PHE A 149 5.46 6.92 8.83
CA PHE A 149 5.54 6.01 7.69
C PHE A 149 6.94 5.50 7.41
N ILE A 150 7.00 4.24 7.02
CA ILE A 150 8.11 3.59 6.34
C ILE A 150 7.57 3.14 4.99
N VAL A 151 8.15 3.57 3.88
CA VAL A 151 7.74 3.12 2.54
C VAL A 151 8.82 2.21 2.00
N ALA A 152 8.45 0.94 1.73
CA ALA A 152 9.36 -0.06 1.17
C ALA A 152 9.39 0.10 -0.35
N GLU A 153 10.52 0.63 -0.87
CA GLU A 153 10.64 1.03 -2.27
C GLU A 153 10.43 -0.14 -3.22
N ASP A 154 11.11 -1.24 -2.98
CA ASP A 154 11.08 -2.47 -3.79
C ASP A 154 9.86 -3.37 -3.51
N ALA A 155 8.96 -2.96 -2.61
CA ALA A 155 7.60 -3.48 -2.45
C ALA A 155 6.53 -2.52 -3.01
N CYS A 156 6.94 -1.50 -3.77
CA CYS A 156 6.05 -0.60 -4.51
C CYS A 156 6.39 -0.62 -5.99
N SER A 157 5.42 -0.31 -6.85
CA SER A 157 5.66 -0.05 -8.27
C SER A 157 4.60 0.90 -8.82
N GLY A 158 4.86 1.50 -9.96
CA GLY A 158 3.96 2.44 -10.64
C GLY A 158 3.54 1.95 -12.01
N ARG A 159 2.93 2.82 -12.79
CA ARG A 159 2.69 2.57 -14.21
C ARG A 159 3.91 2.91 -15.04
N ASP A 160 4.73 3.81 -14.52
CA ASP A 160 5.91 4.35 -15.18
C ASP A 160 7.07 4.42 -14.19
N ALA A 161 8.27 4.02 -14.63
CA ALA A 161 9.46 4.01 -13.79
C ALA A 161 9.94 5.41 -13.41
N ASP A 162 9.70 6.42 -14.24
CA ASP A 162 10.10 7.79 -13.97
C ASP A 162 9.18 8.43 -12.92
N GLU A 163 7.88 8.14 -12.97
CA GLU A 163 6.91 8.56 -11.96
C GLU A 163 7.25 7.93 -10.60
N HIS A 164 7.54 6.63 -10.57
CA HIS A 164 7.98 5.94 -9.37
C HIS A 164 9.26 6.57 -8.80
N ARG A 165 10.28 6.75 -9.64
CA ARG A 165 11.54 7.35 -9.25
C ARG A 165 11.35 8.77 -8.71
N PHE A 166 10.51 9.58 -9.35
CA PHE A 166 10.21 10.94 -8.88
C PHE A 166 9.60 10.93 -7.47
N ALA A 167 8.61 10.07 -7.24
CA ALA A 167 7.95 9.95 -5.93
C ALA A 167 8.97 9.56 -4.84
N PHE A 168 9.77 8.53 -5.07
CA PHE A 168 10.76 8.03 -4.11
C PHE A 168 11.95 8.97 -3.88
N GLN A 169 12.36 9.74 -4.88
CA GLN A 169 13.50 10.66 -4.74
C GLN A 169 13.11 12.06 -4.28
N LYS A 170 11.92 12.54 -4.62
CA LYS A 170 11.55 13.94 -4.41
C LYS A 170 10.43 14.16 -3.40
N ILE A 171 9.50 13.20 -3.25
CA ILE A 171 8.30 13.37 -2.43
C ILE A 171 8.42 12.57 -1.13
N PHE A 172 8.57 11.25 -1.20
CA PHE A 172 8.49 10.37 -0.05
C PHE A 172 9.54 10.63 1.04
N PRO A 173 10.80 11.00 0.75
CA PRO A 173 11.78 11.31 1.79
C PRO A 173 11.42 12.50 2.70
N ARG A 174 10.45 13.30 2.28
CA ARG A 174 9.92 14.45 3.06
C ARG A 174 8.74 14.06 3.97
N LEU A 175 8.16 12.88 3.75
CA LEU A 175 6.93 12.41 4.40
C LEU A 175 7.15 11.11 5.20
N ALA A 176 8.18 10.33 4.84
CA ALA A 176 8.40 8.98 5.34
C ALA A 176 9.89 8.63 5.43
N LYS A 177 10.18 7.52 6.11
CA LYS A 177 11.45 6.82 5.95
C LYS A 177 11.34 5.90 4.73
N VAL A 178 12.13 6.16 3.70
CA VAL A 178 12.24 5.29 2.51
C VAL A 178 13.28 4.21 2.79
N ARG A 179 12.90 2.94 2.61
CA ARG A 179 13.75 1.78 2.88
C ARG A 179 13.53 0.70 1.83
N SER A 180 14.51 -0.20 1.69
CA SER A 180 14.30 -1.47 1.01
C SER A 180 13.58 -2.47 1.92
N VAL A 181 13.01 -3.51 1.33
CA VAL A 181 12.41 -4.63 2.09
C VAL A 181 13.42 -5.26 3.04
N ASP A 182 14.66 -5.46 2.61
CA ASP A 182 15.70 -6.05 3.45
C ASP A 182 16.04 -5.17 4.67
N GLU A 183 16.04 -3.85 4.51
CA GLU A 183 16.22 -2.93 5.65
C GLU A 183 15.03 -2.98 6.61
N VAL A 184 13.81 -3.09 6.10
CA VAL A 184 12.60 -3.26 6.92
C VAL A 184 12.65 -4.58 7.69
N LEU A 185 12.98 -5.69 7.02
CA LEU A 185 13.09 -7.00 7.65
C LEU A 185 14.18 -7.04 8.73
N LYS A 186 15.32 -6.41 8.45
CA LYS A 186 16.40 -6.28 9.45
C LYS A 186 15.96 -5.50 10.67
N ALA A 187 15.14 -4.45 10.50
CA ALA A 187 14.64 -3.65 11.61
C ALA A 187 13.51 -4.35 12.39
N LEU A 188 12.86 -5.35 11.79
CA LEU A 188 11.90 -6.23 12.45
C LEU A 188 12.56 -7.43 13.13
N ALA A 189 13.82 -7.77 12.82
CA ALA A 189 14.52 -8.91 13.41
C ALA A 189 14.73 -8.73 14.92
#